data_9fe91c3b20705d3970466838db9de607
#
_entry.id   9fe91c3b20705d3970466838db9de607
#
_cell.length_a   1.000
_cell.length_b   1.000
_cell.length_c   1.000
_cell.angle_alpha   90.00
_cell.angle_beta   90.00
_cell.angle_gamma   90.00
#
_symmetry.space_group_name_H-M   'P 1'
#
loop_
_entity.id
_entity.type
_entity.pdbx_description
1 polymer ?
#
loop_
_entity_poly.entity_id
_entity_poly.type
_entity_poly.pdbx_seq_one_letter_code
_entity_poly.pdbx_strand_id
1 'polypeptide(L)'
;MKDTALETKDRKRQPQRSKLVVESGIVVGIALILIFLMPAVLSGFYLNLLGRFLALAIVALGIDLIWGYTGLLSLGHGIFFAMGGYALAMHLQLAPLEIGSLPEFMGLYGVEELPWFWGAFDSFVFAAIAVFLIPSLLGAVLGYLVFRNRIKGVYFSILTQAATIVFFNFFNGQQKLFNGTNGLTNYETILGADVNSPQTQFSFYVVTILLLGVCYALCRWLTTGRFGRLLIAIRDDESRVRFTGYNPTGFKVIVFGISAGLAGIAGAMYTLQTGIISPKAMDIAFSIEMVIWVAVGGRATLIGAVLGAVVVNFAKSLLSVQFPDIWLFFQGALFLVVVTVLPYGLVGLWRTHLSKLLQSLLGGGRQVVTYPSLEEDPEVQQERKELGE
;
A
#
# COMPACT_ATOMS: atom_id res chain seq x y z
N MET A 1 -10.75 -46.94 -11.82
CA MET A 1 -10.22 -46.17 -10.67
C MET A 1 -9.36 -44.93 -11.03
N LYS A 2 -8.78 -44.86 -12.23
CA LYS A 2 -8.03 -43.64 -12.66
C LYS A 2 -8.92 -42.48 -13.13
N ASP A 3 -10.05 -42.78 -13.74
CA ASP A 3 -10.94 -41.74 -14.31
C ASP A 3 -11.74 -40.96 -13.26
N THR A 4 -12.12 -41.62 -12.17
CA THR A 4 -12.81 -40.96 -11.03
C THR A 4 -11.91 -39.97 -10.28
N ALA A 5 -10.58 -40.15 -10.28
CA ALA A 5 -9.62 -39.26 -9.64
C ALA A 5 -9.36 -37.99 -10.47
N LEU A 6 -9.51 -38.05 -11.79
CA LEU A 6 -9.37 -36.93 -12.70
C LEU A 6 -10.62 -36.02 -12.67
N GLU A 7 -11.81 -36.60 -12.66
CA GLU A 7 -13.07 -35.85 -12.56
C GLU A 7 -13.23 -35.12 -11.23
N THR A 8 -12.78 -35.70 -10.11
CA THR A 8 -12.80 -35.04 -8.80
C THR A 8 -11.79 -33.86 -8.70
N LYS A 9 -10.70 -33.94 -9.48
CA LYS A 9 -9.68 -32.88 -9.53
C LYS A 9 -10.15 -31.67 -10.33
N ASP A 10 -10.93 -31.88 -11.38
CA ASP A 10 -11.49 -30.79 -12.20
C ASP A 10 -12.70 -30.14 -11.52
N ARG A 11 -13.56 -30.86 -10.81
CA ARG A 11 -14.67 -30.27 -10.03
C ARG A 11 -14.22 -29.36 -8.91
N LYS A 12 -13.05 -29.58 -8.29
CA LYS A 12 -12.48 -28.68 -7.26
C LYS A 12 -11.79 -27.42 -7.82
N ARG A 13 -11.41 -27.42 -9.10
CA ARG A 13 -10.78 -26.26 -9.75
C ARG A 13 -11.78 -25.25 -10.34
N GLN A 14 -12.97 -25.67 -10.74
CA GLN A 14 -13.99 -24.81 -11.33
C GLN A 14 -14.48 -23.68 -10.43
N PRO A 15 -14.80 -23.86 -9.11
CA PRO A 15 -15.33 -22.78 -8.30
C PRO A 15 -14.28 -21.68 -7.99
N GLN A 16 -13.00 -21.97 -8.13
CA GLN A 16 -11.94 -21.00 -7.88
C GLN A 16 -11.68 -20.10 -9.10
N ARG A 17 -11.81 -20.65 -10.33
CA ARG A 17 -11.70 -19.88 -11.57
C ARG A 17 -12.87 -18.91 -11.76
N SER A 18 -14.09 -19.34 -11.49
CA SER A 18 -15.28 -18.47 -11.61
C SER A 18 -15.24 -17.27 -10.64
N LYS A 19 -14.76 -17.48 -9.42
CA LYS A 19 -14.59 -16.39 -8.44
C LYS A 19 -13.55 -15.37 -8.89
N LEU A 20 -12.44 -15.79 -9.46
CA LEU A 20 -11.40 -14.90 -9.99
C LEU A 20 -11.90 -14.09 -11.19
N VAL A 21 -12.68 -14.70 -12.09
CA VAL A 21 -13.27 -14.00 -13.24
C VAL A 21 -14.28 -12.94 -12.80
N VAL A 22 -15.13 -13.25 -11.84
CA VAL A 22 -16.09 -12.29 -11.29
C VAL A 22 -15.37 -11.14 -10.58
N GLU A 23 -14.35 -11.44 -9.77
CA GLU A 23 -13.58 -10.41 -9.06
C GLU A 23 -12.82 -9.50 -10.04
N SER A 24 -12.16 -10.07 -11.06
CA SER A 24 -11.50 -9.27 -12.10
C SER A 24 -12.50 -8.43 -12.91
N GLY A 25 -13.68 -8.95 -13.20
CA GLY A 25 -14.76 -8.20 -13.86
C GLY A 25 -15.23 -7.01 -13.02
N ILE A 26 -15.36 -7.18 -11.71
CA ILE A 26 -15.73 -6.10 -10.78
C ILE A 26 -14.63 -5.01 -10.76
N VAL A 27 -13.38 -5.40 -10.67
CA VAL A 27 -12.25 -4.45 -10.66
C VAL A 27 -12.18 -3.66 -11.96
N VAL A 28 -12.32 -4.32 -13.10
CA VAL A 28 -12.37 -3.66 -14.42
C VAL A 28 -13.58 -2.75 -14.52
N GLY A 29 -14.77 -3.18 -14.07
CA GLY A 29 -15.98 -2.36 -14.04
C GLY A 29 -15.79 -1.08 -13.21
N ILE A 30 -15.19 -1.20 -12.02
CA ILE A 30 -14.87 -0.04 -11.17
C ILE A 30 -13.88 0.89 -11.88
N ALA A 31 -12.83 0.34 -12.50
CA ALA A 31 -11.84 1.15 -13.23
C ALA A 31 -12.50 1.92 -14.40
N LEU A 32 -13.41 1.29 -15.16
CA LEU A 32 -14.15 1.96 -16.24
C LEU A 32 -15.06 3.07 -15.70
N ILE A 33 -15.76 2.83 -14.58
CA ILE A 33 -16.56 3.87 -13.92
C ILE A 33 -15.68 5.04 -13.49
N LEU A 34 -14.52 4.79 -12.90
CA LEU A 34 -13.58 5.83 -12.50
C LEU A 34 -13.05 6.61 -13.70
N ILE A 35 -12.73 5.96 -14.82
CA ILE A 35 -12.16 6.62 -16.01
C ILE A 35 -13.19 7.42 -16.78
N PHE A 36 -14.42 6.92 -16.93
CA PHE A 36 -15.43 7.54 -17.82
C PHE A 36 -16.50 8.34 -17.09
N LEU A 37 -17.00 7.83 -15.94
CA LEU A 37 -18.12 8.47 -15.24
C LEU A 37 -17.62 9.61 -14.32
N MET A 38 -16.54 9.39 -13.58
CA MET A 38 -16.06 10.41 -12.62
C MET A 38 -15.65 11.73 -13.28
N PRO A 39 -14.95 11.76 -14.43
CA PRO A 39 -14.63 13.01 -15.10
C PRO A 39 -15.85 13.77 -15.64
N ALA A 40 -16.95 13.07 -15.90
CA ALA A 40 -18.20 13.69 -16.34
C ALA A 40 -18.99 14.35 -15.19
N VAL A 41 -18.77 13.91 -13.94
CA VAL A 41 -19.49 14.34 -12.76
C VAL A 41 -18.68 15.30 -11.89
N LEU A 42 -17.36 15.08 -11.78
CA LEU A 42 -16.47 15.82 -10.89
C LEU A 42 -15.78 16.97 -11.61
N SER A 43 -15.62 18.11 -10.92
CA SER A 43 -14.76 19.19 -11.42
C SER A 43 -13.28 18.74 -11.38
N GLY A 44 -12.43 19.43 -12.16
CA GLY A 44 -10.98 19.11 -12.24
C GLY A 44 -10.28 19.06 -10.87
N PHE A 45 -10.68 19.92 -9.93
CA PHE A 45 -10.17 19.91 -8.56
C PHE A 45 -10.48 18.59 -7.82
N TYR A 46 -11.74 18.16 -7.82
CA TYR A 46 -12.14 16.91 -7.17
C TYR A 46 -11.60 15.67 -7.89
N LEU A 47 -11.41 15.77 -9.21
CA LEU A 47 -10.77 14.69 -9.98
C LEU A 47 -9.30 14.51 -9.59
N ASN A 48 -8.54 15.60 -9.46
CA ASN A 48 -7.17 15.58 -8.97
C ASN A 48 -7.10 15.05 -7.53
N LEU A 49 -8.02 15.48 -6.66
CA LEU A 49 -8.11 15.00 -5.27
C LEU A 49 -8.38 13.48 -5.22
N LEU A 50 -9.31 12.98 -6.05
CA LEU A 50 -9.57 11.55 -6.16
C LEU A 50 -8.34 10.79 -6.68
N GLY A 51 -7.63 11.33 -7.65
CA GLY A 51 -6.40 10.77 -8.15
C GLY A 51 -5.34 10.61 -7.05
N ARG A 52 -5.18 11.62 -6.17
CA ARG A 52 -4.29 11.53 -4.98
C ARG A 52 -4.71 10.38 -4.07
N PHE A 53 -6.01 10.21 -3.80
CA PHE A 53 -6.50 9.12 -2.96
C PHE A 53 -6.26 7.75 -3.59
N LEU A 54 -6.38 7.64 -4.92
CA LEU A 54 -6.09 6.40 -5.65
C LEU A 54 -4.58 6.10 -5.66
N ALA A 55 -3.71 7.11 -5.72
CA ALA A 55 -2.27 6.92 -5.54
C ALA A 55 -1.95 6.39 -4.13
N LEU A 56 -2.60 6.95 -3.09
CA LEU A 56 -2.46 6.46 -1.72
C LEU A 56 -3.03 5.04 -1.53
N ALA A 57 -4.01 4.64 -2.33
CA ALA A 57 -4.52 3.26 -2.32
C ALA A 57 -3.47 2.24 -2.81
N ILE A 58 -2.52 2.63 -3.67
CA ILE A 58 -1.42 1.76 -4.10
C ILE A 58 -0.50 1.42 -2.91
N VAL A 59 -0.14 2.40 -2.06
CA VAL A 59 0.67 2.10 -0.87
C VAL A 59 -0.11 1.25 0.14
N ALA A 60 -1.42 1.47 0.28
CA ALA A 60 -2.26 0.66 1.16
C ALA A 60 -2.27 -0.83 0.73
N LEU A 61 -2.25 -1.13 -0.58
CA LEU A 61 -2.07 -2.50 -1.08
C LEU A 61 -0.73 -3.09 -0.63
N GLY A 62 0.36 -2.31 -0.70
CA GLY A 62 1.68 -2.74 -0.24
C GLY A 62 1.70 -3.05 1.25
N ILE A 63 1.10 -2.20 2.07
CA ILE A 63 1.00 -2.40 3.52
C ILE A 63 0.11 -3.61 3.84
N ASP A 64 -1.03 -3.79 3.17
CA ASP A 64 -1.87 -4.97 3.38
C ASP A 64 -1.14 -6.26 2.98
N LEU A 65 -0.32 -6.21 1.92
CA LEU A 65 0.47 -7.37 1.50
C LEU A 65 1.44 -7.82 2.60
N ILE A 66 2.10 -6.90 3.29
CA ILE A 66 3.02 -7.27 4.38
C ILE A 66 2.28 -7.49 5.70
N TRP A 67 1.43 -6.56 6.13
CA TRP A 67 0.76 -6.67 7.42
C TRP A 67 -0.36 -7.71 7.43
N GLY A 68 -1.19 -7.72 6.39
CA GLY A 68 -2.31 -8.63 6.26
C GLY A 68 -1.88 -10.09 6.11
N TYR A 69 -0.88 -10.36 5.27
CA TYR A 69 -0.49 -11.72 4.89
C TYR A 69 0.72 -12.26 5.65
N THR A 70 1.61 -11.41 6.19
CA THR A 70 2.76 -11.89 6.99
C THR A 70 2.70 -11.52 8.47
N GLY A 71 1.73 -10.69 8.87
CA GLY A 71 1.59 -10.22 10.24
C GLY A 71 2.60 -9.16 10.67
N LEU A 72 3.45 -8.67 9.76
CA LEU A 72 4.49 -7.69 10.03
C LEU A 72 3.96 -6.28 9.82
N LEU A 73 3.83 -5.50 10.89
CA LEU A 73 3.40 -4.11 10.84
C LEU A 73 4.60 -3.19 10.65
N SER A 74 4.74 -2.59 9.48
CA SER A 74 5.78 -1.58 9.21
C SER A 74 5.20 -0.17 9.41
N LEU A 75 5.90 0.63 10.21
CA LEU A 75 5.61 2.05 10.45
C LEU A 75 6.61 2.96 9.71
N GLY A 76 7.23 2.44 8.65
CA GLY A 76 8.26 3.15 7.88
C GLY A 76 7.96 3.25 6.38
N HIS A 77 6.74 3.00 5.93
CA HIS A 77 6.41 3.03 4.50
C HIS A 77 6.52 4.42 3.88
N GLY A 78 6.45 5.49 4.69
CA GLY A 78 6.71 6.85 4.25
C GLY A 78 8.10 7.04 3.62
N ILE A 79 9.13 6.31 4.09
CA ILE A 79 10.47 6.34 3.49
C ILE A 79 10.40 5.93 2.02
N PHE A 80 9.81 4.78 1.74
CA PHE A 80 9.73 4.20 0.40
C PHE A 80 8.83 5.03 -0.53
N PHE A 81 7.73 5.53 0.01
CA PHE A 81 6.83 6.46 -0.66
C PHE A 81 7.56 7.73 -1.11
N ALA A 82 8.24 8.40 -0.19
CA ALA A 82 8.97 9.62 -0.52
C ALA A 82 10.14 9.35 -1.47
N MET A 83 10.89 8.26 -1.33
CA MET A 83 11.99 7.94 -2.25
C MET A 83 11.50 7.77 -3.69
N GLY A 84 10.36 7.11 -3.90
CA GLY A 84 9.76 7.03 -5.24
C GLY A 84 9.31 8.40 -5.75
N GLY A 85 8.73 9.23 -4.89
CA GLY A 85 8.37 10.61 -5.20
C GLY A 85 9.59 11.46 -5.57
N TYR A 86 10.67 11.40 -4.79
CA TYR A 86 11.92 12.10 -5.09
C TYR A 86 12.60 11.62 -6.38
N ALA A 87 12.55 10.32 -6.67
CA ALA A 87 13.11 9.75 -7.91
C ALA A 87 12.44 10.36 -9.15
N LEU A 88 11.11 10.44 -9.15
CA LEU A 88 10.37 11.06 -10.24
C LEU A 88 10.52 12.59 -10.25
N ALA A 89 10.44 13.22 -9.09
CA ALA A 89 10.57 14.67 -8.93
C ALA A 89 11.89 15.20 -9.46
N MET A 90 12.99 14.47 -9.27
CA MET A 90 14.29 14.86 -9.79
C MET A 90 14.32 14.81 -11.31
N HIS A 91 13.71 13.81 -11.94
CA HIS A 91 13.53 13.81 -13.38
C HIS A 91 12.77 15.06 -13.86
N LEU A 92 11.67 15.41 -13.18
CA LEU A 92 10.86 16.57 -13.53
C LEU A 92 11.62 17.90 -13.38
N GLN A 93 12.58 17.96 -12.46
CA GLN A 93 13.46 19.12 -12.28
C GLN A 93 14.54 19.22 -13.36
N LEU A 94 15.03 18.09 -13.87
CA LEU A 94 16.08 18.04 -14.88
C LEU A 94 15.54 18.13 -16.31
N ALA A 95 14.36 17.56 -16.57
CA ALA A 95 13.79 17.46 -17.93
C ALA A 95 13.63 18.78 -18.70
N PRO A 96 13.29 19.94 -18.07
CA PRO A 96 13.21 21.21 -18.80
C PRO A 96 14.57 21.89 -19.02
N LEU A 97 15.64 21.39 -18.38
CA LEU A 97 16.96 22.02 -18.40
C LEU A 97 17.79 21.58 -19.59
N GLU A 98 18.70 22.44 -20.06
CA GLU A 98 19.74 22.03 -21.00
C GLU A 98 20.72 21.06 -20.34
N ILE A 99 21.33 20.20 -21.14
CA ILE A 99 22.30 19.19 -20.67
C ILE A 99 23.44 19.88 -19.92
N GLY A 100 23.62 19.55 -18.65
CA GLY A 100 24.66 20.13 -17.78
C GLY A 100 24.21 21.34 -16.97
N SER A 101 22.97 21.81 -17.13
CA SER A 101 22.40 22.83 -16.28
C SER A 101 21.96 22.25 -14.93
N LEU A 102 21.93 23.12 -13.91
CA LEU A 102 21.55 22.73 -12.54
C LEU A 102 20.12 23.18 -12.22
N PRO A 103 19.37 22.38 -11.46
CA PRO A 103 18.12 22.83 -10.85
C PRO A 103 18.35 24.12 -10.04
N GLU A 104 17.38 25.05 -10.10
CA GLU A 104 17.47 26.36 -9.47
C GLU A 104 17.87 26.27 -7.99
N PHE A 105 17.26 25.35 -7.25
CA PHE A 105 17.54 25.18 -5.81
C PHE A 105 19.01 24.80 -5.54
N MET A 106 19.66 24.04 -6.42
CA MET A 106 21.07 23.66 -6.26
C MET A 106 21.98 24.86 -6.41
N GLY A 107 21.71 25.73 -7.40
CA GLY A 107 22.43 26.98 -7.61
C GLY A 107 22.32 27.93 -6.42
N LEU A 108 21.14 28.02 -5.79
CA LEU A 108 20.89 28.83 -4.58
C LEU A 108 21.76 28.42 -3.39
N TYR A 109 22.10 27.13 -3.28
CA TYR A 109 22.94 26.59 -2.21
C TYR A 109 24.41 26.42 -2.60
N GLY A 110 24.85 27.03 -3.72
CA GLY A 110 26.24 27.05 -4.17
C GLY A 110 26.77 25.68 -4.63
N VAL A 111 25.92 24.88 -5.28
CA VAL A 111 26.33 23.68 -5.99
C VAL A 111 26.74 24.11 -7.40
N GLU A 112 27.96 23.77 -7.82
CA GLU A 112 28.52 24.16 -9.13
C GLU A 112 28.34 23.06 -10.20
N GLU A 113 28.27 21.79 -9.77
CA GLU A 113 28.12 20.64 -10.67
C GLU A 113 27.03 19.70 -10.18
N LEU A 114 26.29 19.10 -11.13
CA LEU A 114 25.27 18.10 -10.81
C LEU A 114 25.92 16.86 -10.17
N PRO A 115 25.49 16.43 -8.97
CA PRO A 115 25.99 15.22 -8.36
C PRO A 115 25.82 14.02 -9.30
N TRP A 116 26.87 13.21 -9.46
CA TRP A 116 26.95 12.11 -10.44
C TRP A 116 25.73 11.15 -10.41
N PHE A 117 25.16 10.91 -9.23
CA PHE A 117 24.01 10.01 -9.06
C PHE A 117 22.70 10.62 -9.56
N TRP A 118 22.60 11.95 -9.67
CA TRP A 118 21.44 12.61 -10.23
C TRP A 118 21.45 12.65 -11.77
N GLY A 119 22.60 12.60 -12.40
CA GLY A 119 22.70 12.66 -13.86
C GLY A 119 21.91 11.56 -14.58
N ALA A 120 21.77 10.38 -13.98
CA ALA A 120 20.99 9.29 -14.58
C ALA A 120 19.46 9.59 -14.62
N PHE A 121 18.98 10.50 -13.77
CA PHE A 121 17.55 10.88 -13.71
C PHE A 121 17.13 11.85 -14.83
N ASP A 122 18.04 12.30 -15.66
CA ASP A 122 17.71 12.99 -16.90
C ASP A 122 16.85 12.10 -17.83
N SER A 123 17.08 10.79 -17.82
CA SER A 123 16.27 9.83 -18.56
C SER A 123 14.97 9.48 -17.83
N PHE A 124 13.82 9.71 -18.49
CA PHE A 124 12.50 9.27 -17.96
C PHE A 124 12.44 7.77 -17.71
N VAL A 125 13.03 6.96 -18.60
CA VAL A 125 13.02 5.49 -18.46
C VAL A 125 13.77 5.07 -17.20
N PHE A 126 14.94 5.70 -16.95
CA PHE A 126 15.68 5.45 -15.72
C PHE A 126 14.88 5.85 -14.48
N ALA A 127 14.29 7.04 -14.47
CA ALA A 127 13.46 7.54 -13.37
C ALA A 127 12.26 6.62 -13.11
N ALA A 128 11.55 6.17 -14.15
CA ALA A 128 10.42 5.26 -14.03
C ALA A 128 10.81 3.89 -13.42
N ILE A 129 11.98 3.36 -13.78
CA ILE A 129 12.52 2.13 -13.17
C ILE A 129 12.96 2.41 -11.73
N ALA A 130 13.62 3.52 -11.47
CA ALA A 130 14.13 3.93 -10.16
C ALA A 130 13.01 4.12 -9.15
N VAL A 131 11.85 4.63 -9.56
CA VAL A 131 10.62 4.78 -8.74
C VAL A 131 10.23 3.48 -8.04
N PHE A 132 10.37 2.35 -8.71
CA PHE A 132 10.07 1.04 -8.13
C PHE A 132 11.31 0.39 -7.52
N LEU A 133 12.44 0.42 -8.23
CA LEU A 133 13.62 -0.37 -7.89
C LEU A 133 14.35 0.16 -6.65
N ILE A 134 14.52 1.49 -6.51
CA ILE A 134 15.23 2.08 -5.37
C ILE A 134 14.50 1.78 -4.06
N PRO A 135 13.20 2.06 -3.91
CA PRO A 135 12.48 1.69 -2.69
C PRO A 135 12.45 0.18 -2.43
N SER A 136 12.31 -0.63 -3.50
CA SER A 136 12.31 -2.10 -3.38
C SER A 136 13.64 -2.65 -2.86
N LEU A 137 14.76 -2.17 -3.39
CA LEU A 137 16.10 -2.57 -2.94
C LEU A 137 16.36 -2.13 -1.51
N LEU A 138 16.03 -0.88 -1.17
CA LEU A 138 16.15 -0.40 0.21
C LEU A 138 15.28 -1.24 1.16
N GLY A 139 14.03 -1.49 0.81
CA GLY A 139 13.13 -2.35 1.58
C GLY A 139 13.67 -3.77 1.72
N ALA A 140 14.22 -4.35 0.66
CA ALA A 140 14.83 -5.68 0.70
C ALA A 140 16.07 -5.72 1.61
N VAL A 141 16.94 -4.70 1.54
CA VAL A 141 18.15 -4.59 2.38
C VAL A 141 17.75 -4.44 3.86
N LEU A 142 16.86 -3.47 4.18
CA LEU A 142 16.38 -3.28 5.55
C LEU A 142 15.67 -4.53 6.06
N GLY A 143 14.81 -5.13 5.23
CA GLY A 143 14.13 -6.38 5.55
C GLY A 143 15.09 -7.53 5.81
N TYR A 144 16.14 -7.67 4.99
CA TYR A 144 17.15 -8.71 5.18
C TYR A 144 17.90 -8.56 6.51
N LEU A 145 18.35 -7.34 6.82
CA LEU A 145 19.04 -7.05 8.08
C LEU A 145 18.18 -7.38 9.31
N VAL A 146 16.89 -7.06 9.24
CA VAL A 146 15.94 -7.27 10.34
C VAL A 146 15.55 -8.74 10.48
N PHE A 147 15.11 -9.37 9.37
CA PHE A 147 14.53 -10.72 9.42
C PHE A 147 15.60 -11.80 9.59
N ARG A 148 16.84 -11.56 9.13
CA ARG A 148 17.99 -12.43 9.42
C ARG A 148 18.24 -12.55 10.92
N ASN A 149 18.09 -11.46 11.67
CA ASN A 149 18.24 -11.40 13.10
C ASN A 149 16.99 -11.86 13.88
N ARG A 150 15.98 -12.45 13.18
CA ARG A 150 14.75 -12.99 13.76
C ARG A 150 13.92 -11.95 14.53
N ILE A 151 14.05 -10.66 14.19
CA ILE A 151 13.25 -9.59 14.78
C ILE A 151 11.80 -9.73 14.28
N LYS A 152 10.84 -9.72 15.20
CA LYS A 152 9.41 -9.98 14.94
C LYS A 152 8.51 -8.98 15.67
N GLY A 153 7.25 -8.94 15.23
CA GLY A 153 6.18 -8.24 15.91
C GLY A 153 6.48 -6.76 16.16
N VAL A 154 6.30 -6.31 17.39
CA VAL A 154 6.44 -4.91 17.81
C VAL A 154 7.85 -4.36 17.58
N TYR A 155 8.88 -5.18 17.77
CA TYR A 155 10.27 -4.75 17.52
C TYR A 155 10.54 -4.37 16.08
N PHE A 156 9.91 -5.06 15.13
CA PHE A 156 9.96 -4.69 13.72
C PHE A 156 9.31 -3.31 13.47
N SER A 157 8.15 -3.06 14.07
CA SER A 157 7.45 -1.78 13.94
C SER A 157 8.28 -0.62 14.51
N ILE A 158 8.88 -0.80 15.71
CA ILE A 158 9.73 0.21 16.34
C ILE A 158 10.98 0.47 15.47
N LEU A 159 11.60 -0.57 14.92
CA LEU A 159 12.79 -0.42 14.10
C LEU A 159 12.50 0.32 12.79
N THR A 160 11.38 0.01 12.13
CA THR A 160 10.96 0.73 10.91
C THR A 160 10.60 2.19 11.21
N GLN A 161 10.03 2.47 12.38
CA GLN A 161 9.77 3.82 12.84
C GLN A 161 11.08 4.58 13.13
N ALA A 162 12.06 3.95 13.77
CA ALA A 162 13.37 4.54 13.99
C ALA A 162 14.08 4.86 12.66
N ALA A 163 14.02 3.94 11.69
CA ALA A 163 14.53 4.19 10.34
C ALA A 163 13.85 5.42 9.70
N THR A 164 12.54 5.59 9.87
CA THR A 164 11.79 6.75 9.39
C THR A 164 12.37 8.07 9.92
N ILE A 165 12.68 8.15 11.22
CA ILE A 165 13.28 9.34 11.83
C ILE A 165 14.65 9.64 11.21
N VAL A 166 15.47 8.60 11.00
CA VAL A 166 16.81 8.76 10.41
C VAL A 166 16.71 9.30 8.99
N PHE A 167 15.87 8.69 8.14
CA PHE A 167 15.69 9.14 6.76
C PHE A 167 15.05 10.54 6.68
N PHE A 168 14.04 10.81 7.50
CA PHE A 168 13.42 12.13 7.59
C PHE A 168 14.46 13.22 7.91
N ASN A 169 15.25 13.04 8.97
CA ASN A 169 16.27 14.01 9.37
C ASN A 169 17.37 14.14 8.32
N PHE A 170 17.79 13.04 7.70
CA PHE A 170 18.77 13.08 6.62
C PHE A 170 18.28 13.92 5.44
N PHE A 171 17.09 13.64 4.89
CA PHE A 171 16.55 14.38 3.75
C PHE A 171 16.26 15.85 4.12
N ASN A 172 15.76 16.08 5.33
CA ASN A 172 15.47 17.42 5.83
C ASN A 172 16.73 18.28 5.98
N GLY A 173 17.86 17.68 6.35
CA GLY A 173 19.16 18.35 6.49
C GLY A 173 19.89 18.59 5.17
N GLN A 174 19.54 17.88 4.09
CA GLN A 174 20.25 17.93 2.81
C GLN A 174 19.66 19.00 1.87
N GLN A 175 19.90 20.27 2.16
CA GLN A 175 19.42 21.40 1.34
C GLN A 175 20.00 21.35 -0.09
N LYS A 176 21.30 21.07 -0.21
CA LYS A 176 22.02 21.04 -1.50
C LYS A 176 21.54 19.92 -2.45
N LEU A 177 21.10 18.78 -1.90
CA LEU A 177 20.80 17.57 -2.68
C LEU A 177 19.33 17.37 -2.95
N PHE A 178 18.46 17.72 -2.00
CA PHE A 178 17.02 17.42 -2.00
C PHE A 178 16.15 18.64 -1.72
N ASN A 179 16.73 19.84 -1.65
CA ASN A 179 16.06 21.06 -1.24
C ASN A 179 15.48 21.00 0.20
N GLY A 180 16.00 20.08 1.02
CA GLY A 180 15.72 19.92 2.44
C GLY A 180 14.25 20.08 2.81
N THR A 181 13.94 20.99 3.73
CA THR A 181 12.59 21.24 4.25
C THR A 181 11.58 21.65 3.18
N ASN A 182 12.02 22.35 2.14
CA ASN A 182 11.16 22.85 1.07
C ASN A 182 10.69 21.71 0.15
N GLY A 183 11.55 20.71 -0.04
CA GLY A 183 11.30 19.65 -0.99
C GLY A 183 11.42 20.09 -2.45
N LEU A 184 11.08 19.20 -3.38
CA LEU A 184 11.09 19.47 -4.81
C LEU A 184 9.68 19.87 -5.27
N THR A 185 9.61 21.01 -5.95
CA THR A 185 8.36 21.66 -6.42
C THR A 185 8.58 22.30 -7.78
N ASN A 186 7.57 22.99 -8.30
CA ASN A 186 7.65 23.77 -9.53
C ASN A 186 8.04 22.93 -10.74
N TYR A 187 7.35 21.83 -10.97
CA TYR A 187 7.55 21.00 -12.16
C TYR A 187 6.88 21.67 -13.36
N GLU A 188 7.63 21.89 -14.42
CA GLU A 188 7.16 22.56 -15.64
C GLU A 188 6.62 21.55 -16.64
N THR A 189 7.47 20.59 -17.04
CA THR A 189 7.15 19.67 -18.13
C THR A 189 7.43 18.22 -17.78
N ILE A 190 6.64 17.33 -18.38
CA ILE A 190 6.86 15.89 -18.41
C ILE A 190 6.66 15.39 -19.86
N LEU A 191 7.69 14.75 -20.42
CA LEU A 191 7.68 14.25 -21.80
C LEU A 191 7.22 15.32 -22.82
N GLY A 192 7.58 16.59 -22.58
CA GLY A 192 7.22 17.72 -23.43
C GLY A 192 5.82 18.29 -23.21
N ALA A 193 5.02 17.73 -22.31
CA ALA A 193 3.72 18.26 -21.95
C ALA A 193 3.82 19.13 -20.67
N ASP A 194 3.08 20.25 -20.63
CA ASP A 194 2.95 21.06 -19.41
C ASP A 194 2.25 20.27 -18.31
N VAL A 195 2.92 20.11 -17.18
CA VAL A 195 2.42 19.36 -16.00
C VAL A 195 1.13 19.95 -15.47
N ASN A 196 0.94 21.27 -15.54
CA ASN A 196 -0.21 21.97 -14.99
C ASN A 196 -1.42 22.02 -15.94
N SER A 197 -1.27 21.56 -17.20
CA SER A 197 -2.37 21.56 -18.14
C SER A 197 -3.49 20.59 -17.72
N PRO A 198 -4.78 20.92 -17.94
CA PRO A 198 -5.90 20.04 -17.58
C PRO A 198 -5.81 18.65 -18.23
N GLN A 199 -5.28 18.57 -19.45
CA GLN A 199 -5.13 17.32 -20.20
C GLN A 199 -4.07 16.43 -19.54
N THR A 200 -2.95 17.00 -19.13
CA THR A 200 -1.86 16.26 -18.45
C THR A 200 -2.32 15.78 -17.07
N GLN A 201 -3.02 16.62 -16.32
CA GLN A 201 -3.57 16.25 -15.02
C GLN A 201 -4.62 15.11 -15.14
N PHE A 202 -5.45 15.15 -16.16
CA PHE A 202 -6.35 14.05 -16.48
C PHE A 202 -5.57 12.77 -16.87
N SER A 203 -4.49 12.90 -17.62
CA SER A 203 -3.63 11.76 -17.98
C SER A 203 -3.00 11.13 -16.73
N PHE A 204 -2.53 11.93 -15.77
CA PHE A 204 -2.01 11.42 -14.49
C PHE A 204 -3.07 10.66 -13.70
N TYR A 205 -4.31 11.15 -13.68
CA TYR A 205 -5.42 10.46 -13.06
C TYR A 205 -5.66 9.09 -13.71
N VAL A 206 -5.73 9.02 -15.03
CA VAL A 206 -5.93 7.75 -15.76
C VAL A 206 -4.77 6.78 -15.53
N VAL A 207 -3.52 7.25 -15.63
CA VAL A 207 -2.33 6.42 -15.37
C VAL A 207 -2.35 5.88 -13.94
N THR A 208 -2.78 6.68 -12.96
CA THR A 208 -2.90 6.22 -11.57
C THR A 208 -3.92 5.08 -11.42
N ILE A 209 -5.06 5.17 -12.10
CA ILE A 209 -6.07 4.09 -12.09
C ILE A 209 -5.51 2.81 -12.72
N LEU A 210 -4.82 2.93 -13.86
CA LEU A 210 -4.21 1.78 -14.54
C LEU A 210 -3.13 1.12 -13.67
N LEU A 211 -2.25 1.94 -13.06
CA LEU A 211 -1.22 1.44 -12.15
C LEU A 211 -1.83 0.80 -10.90
N LEU A 212 -2.88 1.38 -10.31
CA LEU A 212 -3.61 0.77 -9.20
C LEU A 212 -4.17 -0.61 -9.60
N GLY A 213 -4.75 -0.72 -10.80
CA GLY A 213 -5.23 -1.99 -11.34
C GLY A 213 -4.13 -3.03 -11.50
N VAL A 214 -2.97 -2.64 -12.06
CA VAL A 214 -1.80 -3.51 -12.20
C VAL A 214 -1.24 -3.93 -10.84
N CYS A 215 -1.09 -2.99 -9.89
CA CYS A 215 -0.63 -3.27 -8.54
C CYS A 215 -1.59 -4.19 -7.79
N TYR A 216 -2.89 -3.98 -7.95
CA TYR A 216 -3.90 -4.87 -7.40
C TYR A 216 -3.80 -6.29 -7.98
N ALA A 217 -3.68 -6.41 -9.31
CA ALA A 217 -3.51 -7.71 -9.97
C ALA A 217 -2.24 -8.43 -9.52
N LEU A 218 -1.13 -7.71 -9.36
CA LEU A 218 0.13 -8.23 -8.82
C LEU A 218 -0.05 -8.76 -7.39
N CYS A 219 -0.63 -7.94 -6.48
CA CYS A 219 -0.89 -8.35 -5.11
C CYS A 219 -1.85 -9.56 -5.06
N ARG A 220 -2.86 -9.57 -5.91
CA ARG A 220 -3.82 -10.68 -6.01
C ARG A 220 -3.16 -11.95 -6.49
N TRP A 221 -2.29 -11.88 -7.49
CA TRP A 221 -1.52 -13.01 -7.99
C TRP A 221 -0.61 -13.59 -6.90
N LEU A 222 0.11 -12.72 -6.16
CA LEU A 222 0.97 -13.13 -5.05
C LEU A 222 0.19 -13.81 -3.92
N THR A 223 -1.00 -13.31 -3.59
CA THR A 223 -1.76 -13.78 -2.43
C THR A 223 -2.61 -15.03 -2.70
N THR A 224 -2.99 -15.30 -3.95
CA THR A 224 -3.84 -16.46 -4.30
C THR A 224 -3.06 -17.75 -4.56
N GLY A 225 -1.76 -17.67 -4.83
CA GLY A 225 -0.91 -18.80 -5.18
C GLY A 225 -0.37 -19.59 -3.98
N ARG A 226 0.62 -20.45 -4.26
CA ARG A 226 1.39 -21.17 -3.22
C ARG A 226 2.15 -20.21 -2.31
N PHE A 227 2.64 -19.11 -2.92
CA PHE A 227 3.35 -18.06 -2.21
C PHE A 227 2.48 -17.41 -1.13
N GLY A 228 1.25 -17.00 -1.45
CA GLY A 228 0.31 -16.39 -0.49
C GLY A 228 -0.05 -17.32 0.67
N ARG A 229 -0.26 -18.62 0.39
CA ARG A 229 -0.50 -19.61 1.46
C ARG A 229 0.68 -19.75 2.41
N LEU A 230 1.91 -19.69 1.87
CA LEU A 230 3.12 -19.73 2.69
C LEU A 230 3.27 -18.47 3.55
N LEU A 231 2.91 -17.30 3.02
CA LEU A 231 2.91 -16.05 3.82
C LEU A 231 1.95 -16.14 5.01
N ILE A 232 0.73 -16.67 4.78
CA ILE A 232 -0.24 -16.88 5.86
C ILE A 232 0.31 -17.89 6.88
N ALA A 233 0.91 -18.99 6.44
CA ALA A 233 1.53 -19.94 7.34
C ALA A 233 2.66 -19.32 8.18
N ILE A 234 3.47 -18.43 7.59
CA ILE A 234 4.51 -17.67 8.30
C ILE A 234 3.89 -16.73 9.32
N ARG A 235 2.76 -16.09 8.98
CA ARG A 235 2.01 -15.20 9.88
C ARG A 235 1.48 -15.96 11.09
N ASP A 236 0.90 -17.12 10.85
CA ASP A 236 0.23 -17.91 11.89
C ASP A 236 1.27 -18.59 12.81
N ASP A 237 2.28 -19.26 12.26
CA ASP A 237 3.40 -19.84 13.04
C ASP A 237 4.67 -19.98 12.19
N GLU A 238 5.58 -19.02 12.33
CA GLU A 238 6.88 -19.02 11.64
C GLU A 238 7.75 -20.22 12.02
N SER A 239 7.64 -20.71 13.26
CA SER A 239 8.47 -21.80 13.76
C SER A 239 8.07 -23.11 13.05
N ARG A 240 6.80 -23.38 12.90
CA ARG A 240 6.31 -24.56 12.14
C ARG A 240 6.79 -24.54 10.70
N VAL A 241 6.76 -23.36 10.04
CA VAL A 241 7.24 -23.23 8.66
C VAL A 241 8.75 -23.57 8.57
N ARG A 242 9.55 -23.17 9.57
CA ARG A 242 10.98 -23.53 9.63
C ARG A 242 11.20 -25.04 9.79
N PHE A 243 10.41 -25.71 10.62
CA PHE A 243 10.50 -27.17 10.80
C PHE A 243 10.15 -27.96 9.53
N THR A 244 9.37 -27.38 8.61
CA THR A 244 9.11 -27.99 7.30
C THR A 244 10.21 -27.74 6.25
N GLY A 245 11.32 -27.12 6.65
CA GLY A 245 12.49 -26.89 5.78
C GLY A 245 12.45 -25.60 4.98
N TYR A 246 11.41 -24.76 5.09
CA TYR A 246 11.36 -23.45 4.43
C TYR A 246 12.11 -22.40 5.22
N ASN A 247 12.73 -21.45 4.51
CA ASN A 247 13.37 -20.28 5.13
C ASN A 247 12.41 -19.07 5.09
N PRO A 248 11.71 -18.71 6.19
CA PRO A 248 10.77 -17.61 6.21
C PRO A 248 11.40 -16.25 5.92
N THR A 249 12.70 -16.07 6.23
CA THR A 249 13.42 -14.81 6.04
C THR A 249 13.38 -14.35 4.59
N GLY A 250 13.68 -15.23 3.62
CA GLY A 250 13.68 -14.88 2.21
C GLY A 250 12.30 -14.43 1.73
N PHE A 251 11.24 -15.13 2.15
CA PHE A 251 9.86 -14.77 1.77
C PHE A 251 9.43 -13.40 2.33
N LYS A 252 9.78 -13.10 3.59
CA LYS A 252 9.53 -11.80 4.22
C LYS A 252 10.29 -10.67 3.52
N VAL A 253 11.55 -10.90 3.15
CA VAL A 253 12.39 -9.92 2.42
C VAL A 253 11.77 -9.59 1.06
N ILE A 254 11.36 -10.60 0.29
CA ILE A 254 10.75 -10.42 -1.02
C ILE A 254 9.45 -9.60 -0.88
N VAL A 255 8.57 -9.98 0.04
CA VAL A 255 7.29 -9.28 0.25
C VAL A 255 7.50 -7.85 0.71
N PHE A 256 8.46 -7.62 1.61
CA PHE A 256 8.76 -6.27 2.09
C PHE A 256 9.36 -5.40 0.99
N GLY A 257 10.25 -5.96 0.15
CA GLY A 257 10.77 -5.26 -1.04
C GLY A 257 9.68 -4.91 -2.04
N ILE A 258 8.77 -5.83 -2.35
CA ILE A 258 7.63 -5.55 -3.24
C ILE A 258 6.72 -4.47 -2.62
N SER A 259 6.40 -4.57 -1.33
CA SER A 259 5.59 -3.58 -0.61
C SER A 259 6.23 -2.19 -0.65
N ALA A 260 7.55 -2.10 -0.48
CA ALA A 260 8.32 -0.87 -0.59
C ALA A 260 8.28 -0.30 -2.02
N GLY A 261 8.41 -1.15 -3.04
CA GLY A 261 8.29 -0.73 -4.44
C GLY A 261 6.91 -0.19 -4.80
N LEU A 262 5.84 -0.82 -4.30
CA LEU A 262 4.48 -0.30 -4.44
C LEU A 262 4.31 1.07 -3.77
N ALA A 263 4.92 1.26 -2.59
CA ALA A 263 4.95 2.56 -1.94
C ALA A 263 5.70 3.61 -2.78
N GLY A 264 6.80 3.23 -3.46
CA GLY A 264 7.51 4.10 -4.39
C GLY A 264 6.64 4.55 -5.58
N ILE A 265 5.94 3.61 -6.23
CA ILE A 265 4.98 3.93 -7.30
C ILE A 265 3.91 4.89 -6.80
N ALA A 266 3.35 4.63 -5.61
CA ALA A 266 2.35 5.49 -4.99
C ALA A 266 2.89 6.92 -4.76
N GLY A 267 4.12 7.03 -4.26
CA GLY A 267 4.79 8.30 -4.03
C GLY A 267 5.01 9.11 -5.31
N ALA A 268 5.45 8.46 -6.38
CA ALA A 268 5.61 9.10 -7.68
C ALA A 268 4.28 9.62 -8.24
N MET A 269 3.22 8.80 -8.24
CA MET A 269 1.89 9.21 -8.73
C MET A 269 1.28 10.32 -7.87
N TYR A 270 1.48 10.26 -6.57
CA TYR A 270 1.05 11.32 -5.65
C TYR A 270 1.78 12.63 -5.94
N THR A 271 3.10 12.59 -6.17
CA THR A 271 3.93 13.76 -6.48
C THR A 271 3.48 14.46 -7.76
N LEU A 272 3.13 13.72 -8.82
CA LEU A 272 2.59 14.28 -10.07
C LEU A 272 1.28 15.05 -9.85
N GLN A 273 0.45 14.59 -8.92
CA GLN A 273 -0.87 15.19 -8.68
C GLN A 273 -0.85 16.29 -7.62
N THR A 274 0.15 16.29 -6.73
CA THR A 274 0.32 17.35 -5.72
C THR A 274 1.22 18.48 -6.18
N GLY A 275 2.10 18.22 -7.17
CA GLY A 275 3.13 19.16 -7.61
C GLY A 275 4.27 19.37 -6.60
N ILE A 276 4.35 18.53 -5.55
CA ILE A 276 5.37 18.64 -4.50
C ILE A 276 5.70 17.28 -3.90
N ILE A 277 6.98 17.09 -3.59
CA ILE A 277 7.46 16.08 -2.66
C ILE A 277 8.41 16.72 -1.64
N SER A 278 8.21 16.44 -0.38
CA SER A 278 9.05 16.97 0.70
C SER A 278 9.34 15.88 1.75
N PRO A 279 10.32 16.08 2.64
CA PRO A 279 10.62 15.12 3.69
C PRO A 279 9.42 14.79 4.60
N LYS A 280 8.41 15.66 4.69
CA LYS A 280 7.15 15.38 5.42
C LYS A 280 6.46 14.10 4.97
N ALA A 281 6.67 13.67 3.72
CA ALA A 281 6.18 12.38 3.24
C ALA A 281 6.89 11.17 3.90
N MET A 282 8.02 11.40 4.58
CA MET A 282 8.72 10.39 5.41
C MET A 282 8.34 10.49 6.89
N ASP A 283 7.45 11.40 7.30
CA ASP A 283 7.10 11.58 8.71
C ASP A 283 6.41 10.33 9.28
N ILE A 284 6.64 10.11 10.58
CA ILE A 284 6.03 9.03 11.35
C ILE A 284 4.50 9.11 11.29
N ALA A 285 3.94 10.32 11.45
CA ALA A 285 2.50 10.54 11.42
C ALA A 285 1.88 10.06 10.10
N PHE A 286 2.52 10.36 8.98
CA PHE A 286 2.07 9.91 7.66
C PHE A 286 2.19 8.38 7.48
N SER A 287 3.27 7.78 8.00
CA SER A 287 3.44 6.31 7.98
C SER A 287 2.38 5.59 8.83
N ILE A 288 2.01 6.15 9.98
CA ILE A 288 0.92 5.63 10.83
C ILE A 288 -0.43 5.77 10.10
N GLU A 289 -0.66 6.90 9.45
CA GLU A 289 -1.88 7.15 8.69
C GLU A 289 -2.11 6.09 7.60
N MET A 290 -1.05 5.69 6.89
CA MET A 290 -1.11 4.60 5.90
C MET A 290 -1.59 3.27 6.51
N VAL A 291 -1.19 2.97 7.74
CA VAL A 291 -1.64 1.77 8.47
C VAL A 291 -3.11 1.89 8.86
N ILE A 292 -3.57 3.09 9.24
CA ILE A 292 -4.98 3.34 9.57
C ILE A 292 -5.88 3.04 8.37
N TRP A 293 -5.47 3.38 7.15
CA TRP A 293 -6.26 3.08 5.95
C TRP A 293 -6.51 1.58 5.79
N VAL A 294 -5.49 0.77 5.99
CA VAL A 294 -5.60 -0.69 5.89
C VAL A 294 -6.42 -1.27 7.05
N ALA A 295 -6.26 -0.73 8.25
CA ALA A 295 -7.04 -1.15 9.42
C ALA A 295 -8.53 -0.87 9.22
N VAL A 296 -8.88 0.35 8.79
CA VAL A 296 -10.28 0.76 8.52
C VAL A 296 -10.87 -0.08 7.38
N GLY A 297 -10.13 -0.28 6.31
CA GLY A 297 -10.61 -1.04 5.16
C GLY A 297 -10.84 -2.52 5.46
N GLY A 298 -9.96 -3.12 6.23
CA GLY A 298 -9.98 -4.52 6.62
C GLY A 298 -8.71 -5.26 6.21
N ARG A 299 -7.91 -5.63 7.19
CA ARG A 299 -6.63 -6.33 7.05
C ARG A 299 -6.78 -7.67 6.32
N ALA A 300 -5.80 -8.02 5.49
CA ALA A 300 -5.79 -9.20 4.62
C ALA A 300 -6.92 -9.20 3.58
N THR A 301 -7.38 -8.02 3.19
CA THR A 301 -8.38 -7.85 2.12
C THR A 301 -7.93 -6.71 1.19
N LEU A 302 -7.37 -7.06 0.03
CA LEU A 302 -6.83 -6.08 -0.92
C LEU A 302 -7.85 -5.00 -1.32
N ILE A 303 -9.11 -5.39 -1.56
CA ILE A 303 -10.21 -4.45 -1.85
C ILE A 303 -10.46 -3.55 -0.63
N GLY A 304 -10.40 -4.12 0.59
CA GLY A 304 -10.54 -3.36 1.83
C GLY A 304 -9.46 -2.29 1.95
N ALA A 305 -8.19 -2.63 1.71
CA ALA A 305 -7.09 -1.67 1.76
C ALA A 305 -7.32 -0.48 0.81
N VAL A 306 -7.76 -0.73 -0.43
CA VAL A 306 -8.10 0.31 -1.41
C VAL A 306 -9.26 1.18 -0.92
N LEU A 307 -10.36 0.56 -0.50
CA LEU A 307 -11.54 1.29 0.01
C LEU A 307 -11.21 2.10 1.26
N GLY A 308 -10.45 1.52 2.19
CA GLY A 308 -10.03 2.21 3.41
C GLY A 308 -9.17 3.44 3.11
N ALA A 309 -8.22 3.34 2.18
CA ALA A 309 -7.42 4.49 1.75
C ALA A 309 -8.29 5.61 1.18
N VAL A 310 -9.22 5.29 0.28
CA VAL A 310 -10.11 6.31 -0.33
C VAL A 310 -11.05 6.92 0.72
N VAL A 311 -11.72 6.10 1.53
CA VAL A 311 -12.70 6.57 2.52
C VAL A 311 -12.05 7.42 3.61
N VAL A 312 -10.92 6.99 4.16
CA VAL A 312 -10.24 7.73 5.23
C VAL A 312 -9.67 9.06 4.71
N ASN A 313 -9.06 9.07 3.52
CA ASN A 313 -8.53 10.30 2.94
C ASN A 313 -9.64 11.26 2.50
N PHE A 314 -10.77 10.75 2.03
CA PHE A 314 -11.94 11.57 1.75
C PHE A 314 -12.50 12.19 3.04
N ALA A 315 -12.69 11.40 4.10
CA ALA A 315 -13.12 11.90 5.41
C ALA A 315 -12.12 12.92 5.98
N LYS A 316 -10.81 12.64 5.87
CA LYS A 316 -9.74 13.59 6.26
C LYS A 316 -9.88 14.91 5.52
N SER A 317 -10.08 14.87 4.20
CA SER A 317 -10.22 16.08 3.38
C SER A 317 -11.42 16.92 3.81
N LEU A 318 -12.55 16.31 4.14
CA LEU A 318 -13.75 17.02 4.63
C LEU A 318 -13.52 17.60 6.04
N LEU A 319 -13.01 16.79 6.96
CA LEU A 319 -12.83 17.17 8.36
C LEU A 319 -11.74 18.23 8.55
N SER A 320 -10.64 18.15 7.80
CA SER A 320 -9.54 19.13 7.89
C SER A 320 -9.94 20.53 7.40
N VAL A 321 -10.91 20.62 6.49
CA VAL A 321 -11.45 21.90 6.04
C VAL A 321 -12.41 22.50 7.07
N GLN A 322 -13.27 21.67 7.67
CA GLN A 322 -14.29 22.13 8.62
C GLN A 322 -13.74 22.34 10.04
N PHE A 323 -12.78 21.51 10.44
CA PHE A 323 -12.23 21.47 11.80
C PHE A 323 -10.68 21.38 11.77
N PRO A 324 -9.96 22.41 11.30
CA PRO A 324 -8.50 22.35 11.09
C PRO A 324 -7.71 22.08 12.37
N ASP A 325 -8.19 22.54 13.53
CA ASP A 325 -7.45 22.42 14.79
C ASP A 325 -7.63 21.07 15.49
N ILE A 326 -8.73 20.36 15.21
CA ILE A 326 -9.10 19.16 15.96
C ILE A 326 -9.21 17.90 15.08
N TRP A 327 -8.98 18.00 13.76
CA TRP A 327 -9.09 16.85 12.86
C TRP A 327 -8.13 15.70 13.23
N LEU A 328 -6.95 16.01 13.78
CA LEU A 328 -5.99 15.01 14.27
C LEU A 328 -6.55 14.16 15.42
N PHE A 329 -7.35 14.77 16.31
CA PHE A 329 -8.04 14.04 17.37
C PHE A 329 -9.12 13.10 16.81
N PHE A 330 -9.85 13.54 15.77
CA PHE A 330 -10.79 12.67 15.07
C PHE A 330 -10.09 11.47 14.41
N GLN A 331 -8.92 11.70 13.81
CA GLN A 331 -8.12 10.63 13.22
C GLN A 331 -7.62 9.63 14.28
N GLY A 332 -7.14 10.12 15.41
CA GLY A 332 -6.73 9.28 16.55
C GLY A 332 -7.91 8.49 17.13
N ALA A 333 -9.06 9.15 17.33
CA ALA A 333 -10.29 8.51 17.79
C ALA A 333 -10.79 7.44 16.79
N LEU A 334 -10.76 7.74 15.49
CA LEU A 334 -11.10 6.78 14.44
C LEU A 334 -10.21 5.53 14.53
N PHE A 335 -8.91 5.71 14.72
CA PHE A 335 -7.99 4.58 14.87
C PHE A 335 -8.33 3.73 16.09
N LEU A 336 -8.58 4.35 17.25
CA LEU A 336 -8.99 3.63 18.47
C LEU A 336 -10.29 2.85 18.26
N VAL A 337 -11.30 3.48 17.66
CA VAL A 337 -12.60 2.84 17.39
C VAL A 337 -12.41 1.66 16.43
N VAL A 338 -11.64 1.83 15.37
CA VAL A 338 -11.40 0.76 14.38
C VAL A 338 -10.68 -0.43 15.00
N VAL A 339 -9.64 -0.18 15.79
CA VAL A 339 -8.86 -1.27 16.42
C VAL A 339 -9.70 -2.02 17.47
N THR A 340 -10.55 -1.31 18.24
CA THR A 340 -11.32 -1.91 19.34
C THR A 340 -12.65 -2.50 18.91
N VAL A 341 -13.37 -1.82 17.99
CA VAL A 341 -14.77 -2.16 17.62
C VAL A 341 -14.83 -2.89 16.28
N LEU A 342 -13.89 -2.62 15.36
CA LEU A 342 -13.90 -3.10 13.99
C LEU A 342 -12.65 -3.94 13.64
N PRO A 343 -12.34 -5.02 14.35
CA PRO A 343 -11.09 -5.79 14.15
C PRO A 343 -10.95 -6.36 12.74
N TYR A 344 -12.06 -6.51 12.01
CA TYR A 344 -12.11 -6.99 10.63
C TYR A 344 -12.33 -5.87 9.60
N GLY A 345 -12.38 -4.60 10.04
CA GLY A 345 -12.59 -3.43 9.20
C GLY A 345 -13.95 -3.38 8.48
N LEU A 346 -14.10 -2.41 7.56
CA LEU A 346 -15.32 -2.20 6.79
C LEU A 346 -15.74 -3.43 5.97
N VAL A 347 -14.78 -4.10 5.32
CA VAL A 347 -15.06 -5.29 4.51
C VAL A 347 -15.50 -6.47 5.37
N GLY A 348 -14.95 -6.61 6.58
CA GLY A 348 -15.39 -7.62 7.54
C GLY A 348 -16.84 -7.40 7.98
N LEU A 349 -17.20 -6.16 8.32
CA LEU A 349 -18.59 -5.79 8.64
C LEU A 349 -19.54 -6.12 7.49
N TRP A 350 -19.16 -5.75 6.28
CA TRP A 350 -19.96 -6.06 5.08
C TRP A 350 -20.21 -7.56 4.94
N ARG A 351 -19.18 -8.39 5.10
CA ARG A 351 -19.30 -9.84 5.01
C ARG A 351 -20.20 -10.45 6.10
N THR A 352 -20.09 -9.98 7.34
CA THR A 352 -20.87 -10.55 8.47
C THR A 352 -22.32 -10.10 8.46
N HIS A 353 -22.60 -8.83 8.16
CA HIS A 353 -23.98 -8.31 8.19
C HIS A 353 -24.74 -8.58 6.91
N LEU A 354 -24.10 -8.37 5.74
CA LEU A 354 -24.78 -8.59 4.47
C LEU A 354 -25.02 -10.07 4.18
N SER A 355 -24.12 -10.98 4.57
CA SER A 355 -24.35 -12.42 4.45
C SER A 355 -25.54 -12.88 5.30
N LYS A 356 -25.69 -12.34 6.50
CA LYS A 356 -26.86 -12.63 7.36
C LYS A 356 -28.15 -12.04 6.76
N LEU A 357 -28.10 -10.85 6.23
CA LEU A 357 -29.26 -10.17 5.62
C LEU A 357 -29.69 -10.84 4.30
N LEU A 358 -28.73 -11.24 3.47
CA LEU A 358 -28.98 -12.02 2.25
C LEU A 358 -29.54 -13.42 2.55
N GLN A 359 -29.02 -14.07 3.59
CA GLN A 359 -29.57 -15.36 4.07
C GLN A 359 -31.00 -15.23 4.60
N SER A 360 -31.32 -14.13 5.28
CA SER A 360 -32.68 -13.88 5.75
C SER A 360 -33.66 -13.53 4.61
N LEU A 361 -33.17 -12.85 3.57
CA LEU A 361 -33.98 -12.46 2.40
C LEU A 361 -34.15 -13.58 1.36
N LEU A 362 -33.17 -14.45 1.19
CA LEU A 362 -33.17 -15.51 0.18
C LEU A 362 -33.71 -16.86 0.69
N GLY A 363 -34.15 -16.95 1.95
CA GLY A 363 -34.92 -18.10 2.48
C GLY A 363 -34.24 -19.47 2.33
N GLY A 364 -32.93 -19.55 2.24
CA GLY A 364 -32.21 -20.77 1.94
C GLY A 364 -31.19 -21.13 3.02
N GLY A 365 -31.59 -22.07 3.87
CA GLY A 365 -30.75 -22.64 4.92
C GLY A 365 -29.53 -23.39 4.34
N ARG A 366 -28.40 -22.72 4.24
CA ARG A 366 -27.08 -23.34 4.27
C ARG A 366 -26.40 -22.89 5.54
N GLN A 367 -26.36 -23.78 6.52
CA GLN A 367 -25.52 -23.57 7.71
C GLN A 367 -24.08 -23.36 7.24
N VAL A 368 -23.57 -22.17 7.48
CA VAL A 368 -22.12 -21.92 7.44
C VAL A 368 -21.58 -22.73 8.62
N VAL A 369 -20.80 -23.75 8.32
CA VAL A 369 -20.02 -24.47 9.33
C VAL A 369 -19.02 -23.46 9.88
N THR A 370 -19.39 -22.82 10.97
CA THR A 370 -18.48 -22.07 11.83
C THR A 370 -17.67 -23.16 12.54
N TYR A 371 -16.40 -23.27 12.21
CA TYR A 371 -15.50 -24.09 13.02
C TYR A 371 -15.42 -23.40 14.39
N PRO A 372 -15.79 -24.09 15.49
CA PRO A 372 -15.61 -23.53 16.83
C PRO A 372 -14.12 -23.22 17.02
N SER A 373 -13.82 -22.11 17.69
CA SER A 373 -12.48 -21.85 18.19
C SER A 373 -12.06 -23.04 19.06
N LEU A 374 -10.80 -23.41 19.06
CA LEU A 374 -10.30 -24.53 19.88
C LEU A 374 -10.63 -24.37 21.38
N GLU A 375 -10.99 -23.15 21.82
CA GLU A 375 -11.47 -22.84 23.18
C GLU A 375 -12.95 -23.21 23.41
N GLU A 376 -13.75 -23.37 22.36
CA GLU A 376 -15.18 -23.75 22.43
C GLU A 376 -15.42 -25.23 22.14
N ASP A 377 -14.37 -26.00 21.91
CA ASP A 377 -14.50 -27.45 21.70
C ASP A 377 -14.85 -28.12 23.05
N PRO A 378 -16.02 -28.78 23.16
CA PRO A 378 -16.45 -29.42 24.41
C PRO A 378 -15.46 -30.46 24.93
N GLU A 379 -14.71 -31.13 24.03
CA GLU A 379 -13.69 -32.10 24.42
C GLU A 379 -12.48 -31.42 25.09
N VAL A 380 -12.04 -30.23 24.59
CA VAL A 380 -10.96 -29.45 25.20
C VAL A 380 -11.38 -28.85 26.56
N GLN A 381 -12.64 -28.46 26.70
CA GLN A 381 -13.16 -27.99 27.99
C GLN A 381 -13.27 -29.10 29.04
N GLN A 382 -13.58 -30.30 28.61
CA GLN A 382 -13.67 -31.46 29.49
C GLN A 382 -12.28 -31.91 29.94
N GLU A 383 -11.31 -31.89 29.04
CA GLU A 383 -9.91 -32.22 29.37
C GLU A 383 -9.27 -31.18 30.33
N ARG A 384 -9.57 -29.88 30.18
CA ARG A 384 -9.14 -28.84 31.13
C ARG A 384 -9.78 -29.02 32.56
N LYS A 385 -11.04 -29.42 32.59
CA LYS A 385 -11.70 -29.70 33.88
C LYS A 385 -11.12 -30.92 34.58
N GLU A 386 -10.67 -31.93 33.84
CA GLU A 386 -10.01 -33.11 34.37
C GLU A 386 -8.59 -32.84 34.83
N LEU A 387 -7.92 -31.86 34.21
CA LEU A 387 -6.56 -31.41 34.59
C LEU A 387 -6.53 -30.38 35.75
N GLY A 388 -7.71 -29.90 36.20
CA GLY A 388 -7.81 -28.99 37.34
C GLY A 388 -7.35 -27.54 37.07
N GLU A 389 -7.43 -27.09 35.80
CA GLU A 389 -7.18 -25.71 35.39
C GLU A 389 -8.48 -24.90 35.25
#